data_24f39c25d34c1345713090a1031fa912
#
_entry.id   24f39c25d34c1345713090a1031fa912
#
_cell.length_a   1.000
_cell.length_b   1.000
_cell.length_c   1.000
_cell.angle_alpha   90.00
_cell.angle_beta   90.00
_cell.angle_gamma   90.00
#
_symmetry.space_group_name_H-M   'P 1'
#
loop_
_entity.id
_entity.type
_entity.pdbx_description
1 polymer ?
#
loop_
_entity_poly.entity_id
_entity_poly.type
_entity_poly.pdbx_seq_one_letter_code
_entity_poly.pdbx_strand_id
1 'polypeptide(L)'
;MRRRTAHLLTATALTAAAFTGPVAGAVAAADLGVVGFAPGDFAPLEVWPKSAAPGATVTVNTTACGSGSHADGDATTVGGGRFKLVPGTHKEVVVGQFQIARGTRGGTYAIGATCANGKFATGNLVVTERGPQGHVNTGVGGGTTTTTDPAKIAAGAAVLAAAAVGGTWLLRRRASGTRS
;
A
#
# COMPACT_ATOMS: atom_id res chain seq x y z
N MET A 1 -21.06 -73.91 32.75
CA MET A 1 -21.59 -74.46 31.50
C MET A 1 -21.10 -73.68 30.35
N ARG A 2 -20.04 -74.07 29.74
CA ARG A 2 -19.83 -74.60 28.39
C ARG A 2 -20.82 -74.02 27.37
N ARG A 3 -20.32 -73.19 26.41
CA ARG A 3 -20.17 -73.60 24.99
C ARG A 3 -19.33 -72.65 24.18
N ARG A 4 -18.31 -73.17 23.60
CA ARG A 4 -17.46 -72.69 22.49
C ARG A 4 -18.22 -72.79 21.19
N THR A 5 -17.97 -71.94 20.26
CA THR A 5 -17.88 -72.15 18.79
C THR A 5 -17.25 -70.87 18.21
N ALA A 6 -16.19 -70.89 17.64
CA ALA A 6 -15.27 -71.28 16.60
C ALA A 6 -15.84 -71.11 15.18
N HIS A 7 -14.96 -70.53 14.34
CA HIS A 7 -14.90 -70.50 12.88
C HIS A 7 -15.69 -69.37 12.20
N LEU A 8 -15.17 -68.67 11.19
CA LEU A 8 -14.33 -69.12 10.04
C LEU A 8 -13.63 -67.90 9.46
N LEU A 9 -12.37 -68.06 9.11
CA LEU A 9 -11.57 -67.22 8.23
C LEU A 9 -12.09 -67.43 6.78
N THR A 10 -12.33 -66.33 6.09
CA THR A 10 -12.34 -66.30 4.64
C THR A 10 -11.47 -65.20 4.14
N ALA A 11 -10.31 -65.60 3.67
CA ALA A 11 -9.44 -64.78 2.87
C ALA A 11 -10.01 -64.67 1.46
N THR A 12 -10.16 -63.52 0.90
CA THR A 12 -10.37 -63.35 -0.53
C THR A 12 -9.49 -62.24 -1.06
N ALA A 13 -8.54 -62.75 -1.80
CA ALA A 13 -7.76 -62.26 -2.92
C ALA A 13 -7.77 -60.75 -3.28
N LEU A 14 -6.53 -60.24 -3.29
CA LEU A 14 -6.12 -59.04 -4.05
C LEU A 14 -6.40 -59.25 -5.55
N THR A 15 -7.07 -58.32 -6.17
CA THR A 15 -6.92 -58.02 -7.59
C THR A 15 -6.47 -56.57 -7.73
N ALA A 16 -5.18 -56.42 -8.02
CA ALA A 16 -4.60 -55.16 -8.46
C ALA A 16 -5.07 -54.89 -9.89
N ALA A 17 -5.94 -53.92 -10.07
CA ALA A 17 -6.22 -53.30 -11.37
C ALA A 17 -5.49 -51.99 -11.44
N ALA A 18 -4.41 -51.95 -12.19
CA ALA A 18 -3.70 -50.75 -12.59
C ALA A 18 -4.59 -49.95 -13.56
N PHE A 19 -5.20 -48.89 -13.10
CA PHE A 19 -5.80 -47.85 -13.96
C PHE A 19 -4.83 -46.68 -14.08
N THR A 20 -3.99 -46.73 -15.14
CA THR A 20 -3.33 -45.55 -15.67
C THR A 20 -4.32 -44.80 -16.53
N GLY A 21 -5.01 -43.81 -15.94
CA GLY A 21 -5.80 -42.81 -16.65
C GLY A 21 -5.44 -41.44 -16.15
N PRO A 22 -5.34 -40.41 -17.00
CA PRO A 22 -5.19 -39.04 -16.52
C PRO A 22 -6.48 -38.62 -15.83
N VAL A 23 -6.50 -38.66 -14.52
CA VAL A 23 -7.56 -38.08 -13.71
C VAL A 23 -7.40 -36.56 -13.78
N ALA A 24 -8.10 -35.93 -14.73
CA ALA A 24 -8.56 -34.57 -14.54
C ALA A 24 -9.48 -34.62 -13.32
N GLY A 25 -8.90 -34.39 -12.15
CA GLY A 25 -9.63 -34.33 -10.89
C GLY A 25 -10.52 -33.10 -10.90
N ALA A 26 -11.75 -33.26 -11.33
CA ALA A 26 -12.83 -32.40 -10.90
C ALA A 26 -13.01 -32.64 -9.40
N VAL A 27 -12.35 -31.83 -8.58
CA VAL A 27 -12.72 -31.69 -7.17
C VAL A 27 -14.10 -31.07 -7.16
N ALA A 28 -15.13 -31.89 -6.96
CA ALA A 28 -16.42 -31.42 -6.56
C ALA A 28 -16.22 -30.72 -5.22
N ALA A 29 -16.10 -29.39 -5.26
CA ALA A 29 -16.17 -28.57 -4.08
C ALA A 29 -17.56 -28.81 -3.47
N ALA A 30 -17.57 -29.51 -2.33
CA ALA A 30 -18.76 -29.63 -1.51
C ALA A 30 -19.28 -28.22 -1.24
N ASP A 31 -20.49 -27.99 -1.66
CA ASP A 31 -21.30 -26.79 -1.55
C ASP A 31 -21.46 -26.40 -0.08
N LEU A 32 -20.49 -25.67 0.45
CA LEU A 32 -20.61 -24.94 1.71
C LEU A 32 -21.08 -23.54 1.35
N GLY A 33 -22.27 -23.36 0.78
CA GLY A 33 -23.02 -22.10 0.74
C GLY A 33 -22.21 -20.78 0.61
N VAL A 34 -20.97 -20.86 0.14
CA VAL A 34 -20.19 -19.69 -0.27
C VAL A 34 -20.78 -19.31 -1.62
N VAL A 35 -21.59 -18.27 -1.64
CA VAL A 35 -21.94 -17.57 -2.88
C VAL A 35 -20.61 -17.20 -3.56
N GLY A 36 -20.17 -18.09 -4.45
CA GLY A 36 -18.99 -17.87 -5.25
C GLY A 36 -19.26 -16.72 -6.20
N PHE A 37 -18.78 -15.54 -5.86
CA PHE A 37 -18.69 -14.46 -6.82
C PHE A 37 -17.71 -14.87 -7.90
N ALA A 38 -18.17 -14.96 -9.13
CA ALA A 38 -17.29 -15.23 -10.26
C ALA A 38 -16.28 -14.08 -10.38
N PRO A 39 -15.01 -14.35 -10.77
CA PRO A 39 -14.06 -13.30 -11.09
C PRO A 39 -14.62 -12.49 -12.27
N GLY A 40 -15.11 -11.28 -11.99
CA GLY A 40 -15.73 -10.41 -13.00
C GLY A 40 -17.02 -9.72 -12.55
N ASP A 41 -17.66 -10.19 -11.48
CA ASP A 41 -18.92 -9.58 -10.97
C ASP A 41 -18.69 -8.29 -10.17
N PHE A 42 -17.42 -7.91 -9.93
CA PHE A 42 -17.10 -6.71 -9.18
C PHE A 42 -16.77 -5.54 -10.11
N ALA A 43 -17.56 -4.52 -10.02
CA ALA A 43 -17.26 -3.25 -10.68
C ALA A 43 -16.09 -2.53 -9.99
N PRO A 44 -15.36 -1.67 -10.70
CA PRO A 44 -14.26 -0.92 -10.09
C PRO A 44 -14.78 0.11 -9.09
N LEU A 45 -14.17 0.12 -7.90
CA LEU A 45 -14.26 1.19 -6.93
C LEU A 45 -12.94 1.97 -6.98
N GLU A 46 -13.01 3.22 -7.42
CA GLU A 46 -11.84 4.09 -7.41
C GLU A 46 -11.59 4.59 -6.00
N VAL A 47 -10.35 4.48 -5.55
CA VAL A 47 -9.90 4.89 -4.21
C VAL A 47 -8.90 6.02 -4.36
N TRP A 48 -9.13 7.14 -3.70
CA TRP A 48 -8.26 8.29 -3.78
C TRP A 48 -7.97 8.90 -2.40
N PRO A 49 -6.69 9.08 -2.02
CA PRO A 49 -5.49 8.59 -2.73
C PRO A 49 -5.38 7.06 -2.70
N LYS A 50 -4.71 6.46 -3.70
CA LYS A 50 -4.47 5.01 -3.74
C LYS A 50 -3.56 4.51 -2.61
N SER A 51 -2.80 5.42 -2.00
CA SER A 51 -1.90 5.17 -0.89
C SER A 51 -2.08 6.26 0.16
N ALA A 52 -2.27 5.87 1.41
CA ALA A 52 -2.54 6.78 2.51
C ALA A 52 -1.97 6.28 3.84
N ALA A 53 -1.62 7.20 4.73
CA ALA A 53 -1.16 6.88 6.07
C ALA A 53 -2.33 6.60 7.03
N PRO A 54 -2.13 5.84 8.12
CA PRO A 54 -3.11 5.70 9.19
C PRO A 54 -3.57 7.06 9.73
N GLY A 55 -4.88 7.24 9.85
CA GLY A 55 -5.52 8.49 10.25
C GLY A 55 -5.90 9.41 9.09
N ALA A 56 -5.49 9.11 7.86
CA ALA A 56 -5.87 9.89 6.68
C ALA A 56 -7.33 9.64 6.27
N THR A 57 -7.93 10.63 5.63
CA THR A 57 -9.23 10.51 4.98
C THR A 57 -9.03 10.04 3.54
N VAL A 58 -9.86 9.08 3.14
CA VAL A 58 -9.86 8.48 1.80
C VAL A 58 -11.21 8.72 1.18
N THR A 59 -11.22 9.16 -0.08
CA THR A 59 -12.42 9.30 -0.90
C THR A 59 -12.51 8.12 -1.84
N VAL A 60 -13.72 7.59 -2.02
CA VAL A 60 -13.99 6.52 -2.96
C VAL A 60 -15.12 6.93 -3.90
N ASN A 61 -15.07 6.45 -5.13
CA ASN A 61 -16.14 6.67 -6.10
C ASN A 61 -16.35 5.43 -6.97
N THR A 62 -17.53 5.29 -7.51
CA THR A 62 -17.85 4.26 -8.50
C THR A 62 -19.03 4.68 -9.38
N THR A 63 -19.04 4.20 -10.61
CA THR A 63 -20.16 4.35 -11.55
C THR A 63 -21.10 3.14 -11.55
N ALA A 64 -20.76 2.08 -10.83
CA ALA A 64 -21.51 0.81 -10.81
C ALA A 64 -22.96 0.95 -10.36
N CYS A 65 -23.22 1.95 -9.54
CA CYS A 65 -24.54 2.13 -8.91
C CYS A 65 -25.57 2.80 -9.83
N GLY A 66 -25.14 3.45 -10.90
CA GLY A 66 -26.00 4.22 -11.80
C GLY A 66 -26.36 5.60 -11.26
N SER A 67 -27.06 6.37 -12.11
CA SER A 67 -27.39 7.77 -11.82
C SER A 67 -28.34 7.92 -10.65
N GLY A 68 -28.06 8.90 -9.77
CA GLY A 68 -28.91 9.24 -8.64
C GLY A 68 -29.03 8.18 -7.55
N SER A 69 -28.21 7.14 -7.63
CA SER A 69 -28.20 6.03 -6.68
C SER A 69 -27.35 6.33 -5.45
N HIS A 70 -27.36 5.42 -4.50
CA HIS A 70 -26.50 5.43 -3.31
C HIS A 70 -25.92 4.04 -3.09
N ALA A 71 -24.89 3.96 -2.25
CA ALA A 71 -24.27 2.71 -1.86
C ALA A 71 -23.87 2.71 -0.38
N ASP A 72 -23.74 1.52 0.16
CA ASP A 72 -23.15 1.25 1.47
C ASP A 72 -21.72 0.79 1.27
N GLY A 73 -20.77 1.59 1.75
CA GLY A 73 -19.36 1.28 1.72
C GLY A 73 -18.91 0.54 2.98
N ASP A 74 -17.90 -0.31 2.82
CA ASP A 74 -17.27 -1.06 3.89
C ASP A 74 -15.75 -0.86 3.85
N ALA A 75 -15.22 -0.22 4.89
CA ALA A 75 -13.80 0.00 5.15
C ALA A 75 -13.38 -0.60 6.51
N THR A 76 -14.09 -1.63 6.98
CA THR A 76 -13.82 -2.29 8.27
C THR A 76 -12.42 -2.89 8.31
N THR A 77 -11.89 -3.33 7.17
CA THR A 77 -10.53 -3.87 7.02
C THR A 77 -9.43 -2.89 7.43
N VAL A 78 -9.68 -1.59 7.30
CA VAL A 78 -8.78 -0.51 7.72
C VAL A 78 -9.30 0.25 8.95
N GLY A 79 -10.28 -0.31 9.63
CA GLY A 79 -10.90 0.30 10.81
C GLY A 79 -11.72 1.56 10.51
N GLY A 80 -12.01 1.84 9.24
CA GLY A 80 -12.83 2.97 8.80
C GLY A 80 -14.34 2.74 8.95
N GLY A 81 -14.74 1.52 9.30
CA GLY A 81 -16.14 1.15 9.50
C GLY A 81 -16.97 1.17 8.22
N ARG A 82 -18.29 1.24 8.41
CA ARG A 82 -19.23 1.41 7.30
C ARG A 82 -19.48 2.89 7.02
N PHE A 83 -19.64 3.24 5.77
CA PHE A 83 -19.88 4.61 5.32
C PHE A 83 -20.87 4.63 4.16
N LYS A 84 -21.41 5.80 3.86
CA LYS A 84 -22.36 5.97 2.76
C LYS A 84 -21.68 6.61 1.56
N LEU A 85 -22.05 6.12 0.37
CA LEU A 85 -21.77 6.81 -0.89
C LEU A 85 -23.07 7.45 -1.38
N VAL A 86 -22.96 8.71 -1.72
CA VAL A 86 -24.08 9.54 -2.20
C VAL A 86 -23.81 10.00 -3.63
N PRO A 87 -24.84 10.40 -4.39
CA PRO A 87 -24.62 10.94 -5.73
C PRO A 87 -23.64 12.09 -5.73
N GLY A 88 -22.63 12.01 -6.59
CA GLY A 88 -21.65 13.05 -6.82
C GLY A 88 -22.17 14.14 -7.76
N THR A 89 -21.31 15.08 -8.11
CA THR A 89 -21.60 16.15 -9.09
C THR A 89 -21.82 15.61 -10.51
N HIS A 90 -21.21 14.48 -10.83
CA HIS A 90 -21.45 13.76 -12.09
C HIS A 90 -22.57 12.75 -11.90
N LYS A 91 -23.55 12.77 -12.80
CA LYS A 91 -24.82 12.04 -12.65
C LYS A 91 -24.71 10.53 -12.43
N GLU A 92 -23.63 9.90 -12.86
CA GLU A 92 -23.46 8.44 -12.78
C GLU A 92 -22.50 8.01 -11.68
N VAL A 93 -21.92 8.97 -10.94
CA VAL A 93 -20.90 8.71 -9.93
C VAL A 93 -21.49 8.83 -8.54
N VAL A 94 -21.32 7.82 -7.72
CA VAL A 94 -21.53 7.91 -6.27
C VAL A 94 -20.19 8.07 -5.57
N VAL A 95 -20.14 8.93 -4.56
CA VAL A 95 -18.92 9.30 -3.84
C VAL A 95 -19.14 9.12 -2.35
N GLY A 96 -18.14 8.59 -1.66
CA GLY A 96 -18.11 8.44 -0.22
C GLY A 96 -16.74 8.75 0.36
N GLN A 97 -16.67 8.93 1.66
CA GLN A 97 -15.44 9.15 2.38
C GLN A 97 -15.40 8.34 3.67
N PHE A 98 -14.21 7.90 4.03
CA PHE A 98 -13.95 7.27 5.32
C PHE A 98 -12.56 7.65 5.82
N GLN A 99 -12.31 7.41 7.11
CA GLN A 99 -11.01 7.65 7.71
C GLN A 99 -10.35 6.33 8.09
N ILE A 100 -9.07 6.18 7.76
CA ILE A 100 -8.28 5.02 8.16
C ILE A 100 -8.03 5.11 9.68
N ALA A 101 -8.24 4.02 10.41
CA ALA A 101 -7.94 4.00 11.83
C ALA A 101 -6.43 4.24 12.08
N ARG A 102 -6.12 4.99 13.12
CA ARG A 102 -4.72 5.36 13.45
C ARG A 102 -3.83 4.15 13.78
N GLY A 103 -4.44 3.04 14.17
CA GLY A 103 -3.74 1.79 14.49
C GLY A 103 -3.61 0.81 13.32
N THR A 104 -4.07 1.17 12.13
CA THR A 104 -4.00 0.29 10.95
C THR A 104 -2.54 0.08 10.57
N ARG A 105 -2.16 -1.18 10.34
CA ARG A 105 -0.81 -1.54 9.88
C ARG A 105 -0.64 -1.24 8.40
N GLY A 106 0.61 -1.09 7.96
CA GLY A 106 0.94 -1.00 6.54
C GLY A 106 0.54 -2.28 5.80
N GLY A 107 -0.03 -2.13 4.60
CA GLY A 107 -0.48 -3.25 3.79
C GLY A 107 -1.48 -2.83 2.72
N THR A 108 -1.89 -3.79 1.89
CA THR A 108 -2.94 -3.58 0.89
C THR A 108 -4.26 -4.12 1.42
N TYR A 109 -5.29 -3.30 1.35
CA TYR A 109 -6.61 -3.59 1.89
C TYR A 109 -7.68 -3.42 0.81
N ALA A 110 -8.60 -4.37 0.75
CA ALA A 110 -9.76 -4.25 -0.11
C ALA A 110 -10.82 -3.37 0.58
N ILE A 111 -11.35 -2.43 -0.17
CA ILE A 111 -12.49 -1.58 0.21
C ILE A 111 -13.65 -1.97 -0.69
N GLY A 112 -14.81 -2.20 -0.11
CA GLY A 112 -16.01 -2.62 -0.81
C GLY A 112 -17.12 -1.58 -0.80
N ALA A 113 -18.02 -1.66 -1.76
CA ALA A 113 -19.27 -0.92 -1.75
C ALA A 113 -20.39 -1.76 -2.37
N THR A 114 -21.55 -1.73 -1.74
CA THR A 114 -22.77 -2.39 -2.23
C THR A 114 -23.75 -1.31 -2.65
N CYS A 115 -24.09 -1.30 -3.93
CA CYS A 115 -25.04 -0.35 -4.50
C CYS A 115 -26.47 -0.74 -4.15
N ALA A 116 -27.39 0.24 -4.13
CA ALA A 116 -28.81 0.00 -3.94
C ALA A 116 -29.43 -0.91 -5.03
N ASN A 117 -28.83 -0.97 -6.22
CA ASN A 117 -29.22 -1.88 -7.31
C ASN A 117 -28.67 -3.32 -7.15
N GLY A 118 -28.02 -3.65 -6.02
CA GLY A 118 -27.45 -4.96 -5.73
C GLY A 118 -26.06 -5.21 -6.34
N LYS A 119 -25.51 -4.30 -7.13
CA LYS A 119 -24.17 -4.44 -7.68
C LYS A 119 -23.09 -4.19 -6.60
N PHE A 120 -21.98 -4.89 -6.74
CA PHE A 120 -20.82 -4.71 -5.87
C PHE A 120 -19.70 -3.98 -6.60
N ALA A 121 -19.01 -3.10 -5.89
CA ALA A 121 -17.80 -2.48 -6.37
C ALA A 121 -16.68 -2.71 -5.36
N THR A 122 -15.45 -2.94 -5.84
CA THR A 122 -14.28 -3.15 -4.98
C THR A 122 -13.09 -2.38 -5.51
N GLY A 123 -12.25 -1.93 -4.59
CA GLY A 123 -10.99 -1.23 -4.89
C GLY A 123 -9.94 -1.52 -3.84
N ASN A 124 -8.69 -1.32 -4.18
CA ASN A 124 -7.57 -1.55 -3.28
C ASN A 124 -7.00 -0.22 -2.76
N LEU A 125 -6.76 -0.19 -1.46
CA LEU A 125 -6.09 0.90 -0.74
C LEU A 125 -4.77 0.38 -0.18
N VAL A 126 -3.67 1.07 -0.46
CA VAL A 126 -2.38 0.80 0.18
C VAL A 126 -2.26 1.68 1.40
N VAL A 127 -2.25 1.08 2.59
CA VAL A 127 -1.91 1.80 3.83
C VAL A 127 -0.41 1.77 3.96
N THR A 128 0.22 2.95 3.95
CA THR A 128 1.65 3.10 4.20
C THR A 128 1.90 2.99 5.69
N GLU A 129 3.04 2.42 6.07
CA GLU A 129 3.47 2.54 7.45
C GLU A 129 3.56 4.03 7.81
N ARG A 130 3.27 4.34 9.07
CA ARG A 130 3.43 5.69 9.57
C ARG A 130 4.84 6.15 9.21
N GLY A 131 4.93 7.11 8.29
CA GLY A 131 6.20 7.62 7.81
C GLY A 131 7.12 7.96 8.98
N PRO A 132 8.44 7.97 8.78
CA PRO A 132 9.39 8.21 9.86
C PRO A 132 8.96 9.45 10.63
N GLN A 133 8.58 9.27 11.88
CA GLN A 133 8.25 10.32 12.84
C GLN A 133 9.59 10.93 13.31
N GLY A 134 10.38 11.41 12.38
CA GLY A 134 11.61 12.10 12.62
C GLY A 134 11.59 13.42 11.86
N HIS A 135 12.13 14.46 12.46
CA HIS A 135 12.40 15.68 11.73
C HIS A 135 13.19 15.30 10.47
N VAL A 136 12.59 15.45 9.31
CA VAL A 136 13.35 15.47 8.07
C VAL A 136 14.21 16.72 8.17
N ASN A 137 15.48 16.53 8.57
CA ASN A 137 16.49 17.52 8.30
C ASN A 137 16.59 17.61 6.76
N THR A 138 15.67 18.35 6.16
CA THR A 138 15.91 18.84 4.82
C THR A 138 17.12 19.72 4.95
N GLY A 139 18.25 19.19 4.47
CA GLY A 139 19.51 19.92 4.43
C GLY A 139 19.41 21.14 3.51
N VAL A 140 18.65 22.13 3.96
CA VAL A 140 18.85 23.49 3.53
C VAL A 140 20.14 23.86 4.21
N GLY A 141 21.25 23.81 3.45
CA GLY A 141 22.58 24.08 3.91
C GLY A 141 22.64 25.30 4.83
N GLY A 142 23.03 25.06 6.04
CA GLY A 142 23.08 26.07 7.08
C GLY A 142 22.98 25.39 8.43
N GLY A 143 23.86 24.44 8.70
CA GLY A 143 24.08 23.95 10.05
C GLY A 143 24.53 25.09 10.94
N THR A 144 23.59 25.75 11.58
CA THR A 144 23.87 26.49 12.79
C THR A 144 23.64 25.57 13.97
N THR A 145 24.36 24.45 14.02
CA THR A 145 24.77 23.97 15.33
C THR A 145 25.81 24.96 15.80
N THR A 146 25.42 25.80 16.72
CA THR A 146 26.24 26.75 17.46
C THR A 146 27.23 26.01 18.38
N THR A 147 28.06 25.17 17.82
CA THR A 147 29.39 24.94 18.28
C THR A 147 30.31 25.57 17.24
N THR A 148 30.39 26.88 17.34
CA THR A 148 31.37 27.67 16.62
C THR A 148 32.72 27.16 17.08
N ASP A 149 33.28 26.19 16.33
CA ASP A 149 34.63 25.71 16.54
C ASP A 149 35.54 26.82 15.99
N PRO A 150 36.14 27.64 16.86
CA PRO A 150 36.91 28.80 16.43
C PRO A 150 38.11 28.41 15.56
N ALA A 151 38.58 27.16 15.68
CA ALA A 151 39.63 26.62 14.85
C ALA A 151 39.23 26.47 13.37
N LYS A 152 37.97 26.08 13.07
CA LYS A 152 37.51 25.95 11.70
C LYS A 152 37.24 27.29 11.01
N ILE A 153 36.81 28.30 11.76
CA ILE A 153 36.67 29.66 11.26
C ILE A 153 38.03 30.29 10.99
N ALA A 154 39.00 30.09 11.89
CA ALA A 154 40.36 30.58 11.69
C ALA A 154 41.05 29.97 10.45
N ALA A 155 40.84 28.65 10.20
CA ALA A 155 41.36 27.99 9.01
C ALA A 155 40.76 28.56 7.70
N GLY A 156 39.45 28.84 7.67
CA GLY A 156 38.77 29.44 6.50
C GLY A 156 39.28 30.85 6.21
N ALA A 157 39.46 31.67 7.24
CA ALA A 157 39.94 33.04 7.10
C ALA A 157 41.40 33.09 6.61
N ALA A 158 42.24 32.15 7.06
CA ALA A 158 43.65 32.07 6.62
C ALA A 158 43.76 31.74 5.11
N VAL A 159 42.91 30.85 4.59
CA VAL A 159 42.89 30.48 3.16
C VAL A 159 42.47 31.68 2.30
N LEU A 160 41.46 32.44 2.71
CA LEU A 160 41.02 33.64 1.99
C LEU A 160 42.09 34.74 1.98
N ALA A 161 42.79 34.96 3.10
CA ALA A 161 43.85 35.92 3.16
C ALA A 161 45.06 35.54 2.26
N ALA A 162 45.44 34.27 2.22
CA ALA A 162 46.48 33.78 1.33
C ALA A 162 46.14 33.93 -0.16
N ALA A 163 44.86 33.68 -0.53
CA ALA A 163 44.38 33.88 -1.88
C ALA A 163 44.39 35.36 -2.32
N ALA A 164 44.03 36.26 -1.44
CA ALA A 164 44.07 37.70 -1.71
C ALA A 164 45.49 38.23 -1.93
N VAL A 165 46.42 37.86 -1.07
CA VAL A 165 47.84 38.28 -1.18
C VAL A 165 48.50 37.65 -2.42
N GLY A 166 48.29 36.37 -2.66
CA GLY A 166 48.83 35.67 -3.83
C GLY A 166 48.27 36.19 -5.15
N GLY A 167 46.97 36.46 -5.19
CA GLY A 167 46.29 37.03 -6.37
C GLY A 167 46.81 38.41 -6.75
N THR A 168 46.94 39.31 -5.77
CA THR A 168 47.46 40.66 -6.00
C THR A 168 48.93 40.69 -6.42
N TRP A 169 49.77 39.78 -5.88
CA TRP A 169 51.18 39.67 -6.28
C TRP A 169 51.31 39.17 -7.72
N LEU A 170 50.52 38.19 -8.14
CA LEU A 170 50.49 37.71 -9.51
C LEU A 170 50.04 38.77 -10.52
N LEU A 171 49.03 39.56 -10.18
CA LEU A 171 48.53 40.66 -11.02
C LEU A 171 49.61 41.76 -11.17
N ARG A 172 50.29 42.13 -10.11
CA ARG A 172 51.40 43.11 -10.17
C ARG A 172 52.56 42.57 -11.04
N ARG A 173 52.92 41.32 -10.92
CA ARG A 173 53.97 40.73 -11.74
C ARG A 173 53.68 40.68 -13.22
N ARG A 174 52.40 40.48 -13.61
CA ARG A 174 51.97 40.57 -15.01
C ARG A 174 51.94 42.01 -15.52
N ALA A 175 51.57 42.96 -14.70
CA ALA A 175 51.58 44.39 -15.11
C ALA A 175 52.96 44.98 -15.32
N SER A 176 53.99 44.45 -14.65
CA SER A 176 55.37 44.90 -14.82
C SER A 176 56.12 44.18 -15.95
N GLY A 177 55.58 43.09 -16.53
CA GLY A 177 56.18 42.35 -17.64
C GLY A 177 55.86 42.87 -19.03
N THR A 178 55.02 43.86 -19.17
CA THR A 178 54.56 44.38 -20.50
C THR A 178 55.22 45.73 -20.89
N ARG A 179 56.36 46.07 -20.26
CA ARG A 179 57.20 47.19 -20.68
C ARG A 179 58.57 46.67 -21.16
N SER A 180 58.63 46.23 -22.40
CA SER A 180 59.81 46.10 -23.24
C SER A 180 59.39 46.33 -24.65
#